data_c5c719c3a92e3074a01592edc65985b2
#
_entry.id   c5c719c3a92e3074a01592edc65985b2
#
_cell.length_a   1.000
_cell.length_b   1.000
_cell.length_c   1.000
_cell.angle_alpha   90.00
_cell.angle_beta   90.00
_cell.angle_gamma   90.00
#
_symmetry.space_group_name_H-M   'P 1'
#
loop_
_entity.id
_entity.type
_entity.pdbx_description
1 polymer ?
#
loop_
_entity_poly.entity_id
_entity_poly.type
_entity_poly.pdbx_seq_one_letter_code
_entity_poly.pdbx_strand_id
1 'polypeptide(L)'
;PVPDLELCVCGKNTDGQPIVFAVNGNMYQKQAIGVPAIPAKTVLIRMAKACGELDVQTGRFNNLPTSDTQYCQNFMIQIEQSTFDKIAAKKVDWNFSDMEEDSIYDMRLAMEGTYLFGDMACIKHTTKNNSAQWFTKGIWWMAGKDIEVGHKATAEDQQKGFKQDDVVIWDNELVDITKDIFVGTGIGNKRKVVIAGSKVVTAFSKIRSEKFRLKDTVEVFNLKFKSWETDFGELLMIHSEFFDLQGMSDCALVLDPEFLVKRVHLPWVRNVLDLKAAGIRNT
;
A
#
# COMPACT_ATOMS: atom_id res chain seq x y z
N PRO A 1 -31.03 -12.15 -2.13
CA PRO A 1 -30.69 -12.13 -0.72
C PRO A 1 -31.99 -12.11 0.08
N VAL A 2 -32.05 -12.88 1.16
CA VAL A 2 -33.11 -12.80 2.15
C VAL A 2 -32.53 -11.91 3.26
N PRO A 3 -32.76 -10.59 3.24
CA PRO A 3 -32.03 -9.64 4.09
C PRO A 3 -32.31 -9.82 5.59
N ASP A 4 -33.40 -10.51 5.94
CA ASP A 4 -33.85 -10.67 7.31
C ASP A 4 -33.60 -12.07 7.87
N LEU A 5 -32.82 -12.91 7.17
CA LEU A 5 -32.54 -14.26 7.62
C LEU A 5 -31.43 -14.27 8.67
N GLU A 6 -31.78 -14.58 9.92
CA GLU A 6 -30.85 -14.81 11.01
C GLU A 6 -30.59 -16.29 11.20
N LEU A 7 -29.31 -16.67 11.20
CA LEU A 7 -28.87 -18.06 11.33
C LEU A 7 -28.09 -18.28 12.62
N CYS A 8 -28.46 -19.28 13.40
CA CYS A 8 -27.67 -19.73 14.52
C CYS A 8 -26.90 -20.99 14.14
N VAL A 9 -25.57 -20.97 14.36
CA VAL A 9 -24.71 -22.12 14.17
C VAL A 9 -24.66 -22.95 15.45
N CYS A 10 -25.21 -24.16 15.42
CA CYS A 10 -25.31 -25.02 16.59
C CYS A 10 -24.15 -26.02 16.71
N GLY A 11 -23.49 -26.34 15.60
CA GLY A 11 -22.41 -27.33 15.59
C GLY A 11 -21.83 -27.53 14.21
N LYS A 12 -21.03 -28.58 14.07
CA LYS A 12 -20.50 -29.05 12.78
C LYS A 12 -20.87 -30.51 12.56
N ASN A 13 -21.16 -30.83 11.33
CA ASN A 13 -21.35 -32.23 10.90
C ASN A 13 -20.00 -32.97 10.89
N THR A 14 -20.02 -34.27 10.74
CA THR A 14 -18.83 -35.13 10.58
C THR A 14 -17.93 -34.69 9.43
N ASP A 15 -18.49 -34.09 8.41
CA ASP A 15 -17.76 -33.53 7.24
C ASP A 15 -17.24 -32.13 7.47
N GLY A 16 -17.33 -31.59 8.72
CA GLY A 16 -16.88 -30.25 9.07
C GLY A 16 -17.80 -29.09 8.64
N GLN A 17 -18.96 -29.40 8.04
CA GLN A 17 -19.94 -28.40 7.62
C GLN A 17 -20.73 -27.86 8.81
N PRO A 18 -21.04 -26.55 8.86
CA PRO A 18 -21.81 -25.96 9.94
C PRO A 18 -23.26 -26.42 9.90
N ILE A 19 -23.77 -26.84 11.05
CA ILE A 19 -25.20 -27.10 11.24
C ILE A 19 -25.84 -25.78 11.68
N VAL A 20 -26.80 -25.30 10.88
CA VAL A 20 -27.46 -24.02 11.10
C VAL A 20 -28.96 -24.16 11.17
N PHE A 21 -29.60 -23.30 11.95
CA PHE A 21 -31.06 -23.14 11.92
C PHE A 21 -31.42 -21.66 11.88
N ALA A 22 -32.60 -21.34 11.35
CA ALA A 22 -33.09 -19.98 11.28
C ALA A 22 -33.64 -19.53 12.64
N VAL A 23 -33.06 -18.46 13.23
CA VAL A 23 -33.46 -17.92 14.53
C VAL A 23 -34.80 -17.21 14.42
N ASN A 24 -35.02 -16.47 13.34
CA ASN A 24 -36.26 -15.75 13.07
C ASN A 24 -37.31 -16.62 12.37
N GLY A 25 -37.06 -17.95 12.31
CA GLY A 25 -38.10 -18.90 12.00
C GLY A 25 -39.15 -18.94 13.11
N ASN A 26 -40.38 -19.44 12.81
CA ASN A 26 -41.50 -19.43 13.75
C ASN A 26 -41.26 -20.40 14.93
N MET A 27 -40.37 -20.02 15.86
CA MET A 27 -40.01 -20.81 17.04
C MET A 27 -41.21 -21.11 17.96
N TYR A 28 -42.24 -20.24 17.95
CA TYR A 28 -43.44 -20.41 18.80
C TYR A 28 -44.31 -21.57 18.38
N GLN A 29 -44.21 -22.01 17.13
CA GLN A 29 -45.00 -23.14 16.61
C GLN A 29 -44.31 -24.50 16.69
N LYS A 30 -43.12 -24.59 17.29
CA LYS A 30 -42.30 -25.82 17.37
C LYS A 30 -42.07 -26.54 16.04
N GLN A 31 -42.32 -25.90 14.92
CA GLN A 31 -41.98 -26.38 13.61
C GLN A 31 -40.61 -25.81 13.22
N ALA A 32 -39.67 -26.69 12.99
CA ALA A 32 -38.38 -26.31 12.39
C ALA A 32 -38.67 -25.77 10.98
N ILE A 33 -38.72 -24.47 10.83
CA ILE A 33 -38.72 -23.87 9.50
C ILE A 33 -37.34 -24.15 8.92
N GLY A 34 -37.30 -24.93 7.84
CA GLY A 34 -36.07 -25.22 7.14
C GLY A 34 -35.38 -23.92 6.70
N VAL A 35 -34.09 -23.90 6.79
CA VAL A 35 -33.30 -22.80 6.26
C VAL A 35 -33.54 -22.70 4.76
N PRO A 36 -33.97 -21.55 4.22
CA PRO A 36 -34.17 -21.38 2.77
C PRO A 36 -32.83 -21.57 2.03
N ALA A 37 -32.90 -21.92 0.75
CA ALA A 37 -31.72 -22.02 -0.06
C ALA A 37 -30.97 -20.69 -0.12
N ILE A 38 -29.73 -20.69 0.34
CA ILE A 38 -28.87 -19.51 0.32
C ILE A 38 -28.02 -19.57 -0.97
N PRO A 39 -28.09 -18.58 -1.86
CA PRO A 39 -27.28 -18.54 -3.06
C PRO A 39 -25.78 -18.63 -2.75
N ALA A 40 -25.01 -19.30 -3.62
CA ALA A 40 -23.57 -19.32 -3.50
C ALA A 40 -23.01 -17.89 -3.53
N LYS A 41 -21.94 -17.62 -2.77
CA LYS A 41 -21.31 -16.31 -2.62
C LYS A 41 -22.16 -15.25 -1.89
N THR A 42 -23.23 -15.62 -1.20
CA THR A 42 -23.94 -14.70 -0.30
C THR A 42 -23.03 -14.30 0.85
N VAL A 43 -22.91 -13.00 1.08
CA VAL A 43 -22.14 -12.47 2.22
C VAL A 43 -22.95 -12.64 3.50
N LEU A 44 -22.39 -13.32 4.49
CA LEU A 44 -22.96 -13.50 5.81
C LEU A 44 -22.25 -12.57 6.80
N ILE A 45 -23.06 -11.77 7.52
CA ILE A 45 -22.55 -10.87 8.55
C ILE A 45 -22.61 -11.59 9.90
N ARG A 46 -21.50 -11.65 10.59
CA ARG A 46 -21.44 -12.25 11.91
C ARG A 46 -22.06 -11.31 12.94
N MET A 47 -23.02 -11.82 13.68
CA MET A 47 -23.62 -11.14 14.84
C MET A 47 -23.03 -11.68 16.16
N ALA A 48 -23.40 -11.08 17.28
CA ALA A 48 -22.98 -11.54 18.60
C ALA A 48 -23.55 -12.93 18.92
N LYS A 49 -22.81 -13.71 19.69
CA LYS A 49 -23.27 -15.02 20.15
C LYS A 49 -24.24 -14.84 21.32
N ALA A 50 -25.40 -15.46 21.23
CA ALA A 50 -26.30 -15.63 22.37
C ALA A 50 -25.80 -16.80 23.25
N CYS A 51 -25.85 -16.64 24.57
CA CYS A 51 -25.53 -17.65 25.55
C CYS A 51 -26.76 -18.00 26.38
N GLY A 52 -26.87 -19.25 26.80
CA GLY A 52 -27.89 -19.66 27.73
C GLY A 52 -27.65 -19.06 29.12
N GLU A 53 -28.71 -18.93 29.93
CA GLU A 53 -28.64 -18.32 31.28
C GLU A 53 -27.69 -19.07 32.23
N LEU A 54 -27.52 -20.39 32.01
CA LEU A 54 -26.65 -21.25 32.84
C LEU A 54 -25.30 -21.58 32.16
N ASP A 55 -24.99 -20.97 31.02
CA ASP A 55 -23.73 -21.21 30.32
C ASP A 55 -22.57 -20.55 31.06
N VAL A 56 -21.68 -21.38 31.63
CA VAL A 56 -20.46 -20.91 32.29
C VAL A 56 -19.31 -20.66 31.31
N GLN A 57 -19.31 -21.38 30.18
CA GLN A 57 -18.26 -21.27 29.15
C GLN A 57 -18.87 -21.20 27.75
N THR A 58 -18.31 -20.32 26.94
CA THR A 58 -18.63 -20.28 25.51
C THR A 58 -17.45 -20.84 24.70
N GLY A 59 -17.74 -21.35 23.50
CA GLY A 59 -16.68 -21.81 22.59
C GLY A 59 -15.64 -20.71 22.34
N ARG A 60 -14.38 -21.07 22.41
CA ARG A 60 -13.26 -20.14 22.17
C ARG A 60 -13.30 -19.65 20.72
N PHE A 61 -13.15 -18.36 20.59
CA PHE A 61 -12.92 -17.72 19.28
C PHE A 61 -11.48 -17.22 19.27
N ASN A 62 -10.61 -17.97 18.59
CA ASN A 62 -9.22 -17.58 18.38
C ASN A 62 -9.04 -17.26 16.91
N ASN A 63 -8.83 -15.99 16.61
CA ASN A 63 -8.36 -15.57 15.31
C ASN A 63 -6.84 -15.51 15.38
N LEU A 64 -6.18 -16.49 14.78
CA LEU A 64 -4.72 -16.50 14.72
C LEU A 64 -4.30 -15.64 13.52
N PRO A 65 -3.33 -14.75 13.69
CA PRO A 65 -2.79 -13.99 12.58
C PRO A 65 -2.10 -14.94 11.59
N THR A 66 -2.29 -14.69 10.32
CA THR A 66 -1.56 -15.38 9.25
C THR A 66 -0.16 -14.78 9.16
N SER A 67 0.88 -15.64 9.17
CA SER A 67 2.25 -15.19 8.97
C SER A 67 2.56 -15.00 7.49
N ASP A 68 3.24 -13.91 7.17
CA ASP A 68 3.83 -13.68 5.85
C ASP A 68 5.33 -13.42 6.00
N THR A 69 6.11 -13.69 4.95
CA THR A 69 7.56 -13.58 4.95
C THR A 69 8.00 -12.45 4.04
N GLN A 70 8.89 -11.60 4.57
CA GLN A 70 9.51 -10.53 3.81
C GLN A 70 11.03 -10.62 3.95
N TYR A 71 11.75 -10.43 2.84
CA TYR A 71 13.20 -10.43 2.85
C TYR A 71 13.77 -9.04 3.16
N CYS A 72 14.88 -9.02 3.90
CA CYS A 72 15.64 -7.81 4.13
C CYS A 72 16.71 -7.65 3.04
N GLN A 73 16.73 -6.48 2.42
CA GLN A 73 17.71 -6.11 1.40
C GLN A 73 18.81 -5.25 2.01
N ASN A 74 20.06 -5.56 1.67
CA ASN A 74 21.21 -4.75 2.01
C ASN A 74 21.46 -3.74 0.90
N PHE A 75 21.53 -2.47 1.27
CA PHE A 75 21.92 -1.38 0.40
C PHE A 75 23.36 -0.97 0.74
N MET A 76 24.19 -0.83 -0.26
CA MET A 76 25.58 -0.42 -0.10
C MET A 76 25.98 0.47 -1.26
N ILE A 77 26.66 1.55 -0.94
CA ILE A 77 27.29 2.43 -1.93
C ILE A 77 28.77 2.54 -1.59
N GLN A 78 29.60 2.58 -2.61
CA GLN A 78 31.04 2.74 -2.48
C GLN A 78 31.47 3.94 -3.31
N ILE A 79 32.22 4.85 -2.68
CA ILE A 79 32.79 6.02 -3.33
C ILE A 79 34.30 5.87 -3.28
N GLU A 80 34.93 5.99 -4.42
CA GLU A 80 36.38 5.85 -4.54
C GLU A 80 36.98 7.15 -5.13
N GLN A 81 38.00 7.70 -4.48
CA GLN A 81 38.74 8.85 -4.97
C GLN A 81 40.24 8.53 -4.99
N SER A 82 40.89 8.74 -6.13
CA SER A 82 42.32 8.54 -6.26
C SER A 82 43.11 9.66 -5.57
N THR A 83 44.38 9.36 -5.22
CA THR A 83 45.30 10.36 -4.66
C THR A 83 45.52 11.53 -5.61
N PHE A 84 45.63 11.23 -6.91
CA PHE A 84 45.83 12.25 -7.94
C PHE A 84 44.63 13.17 -8.06
N ASP A 85 43.41 12.65 -7.93
CA ASP A 85 42.18 13.48 -7.92
C ASP A 85 42.08 14.38 -6.71
N LYS A 86 42.70 13.97 -5.58
CA LYS A 86 42.76 14.82 -4.37
C LYS A 86 43.76 15.99 -4.53
N ILE A 87 44.86 15.75 -5.24
CA ILE A 87 45.96 16.71 -5.39
C ILE A 87 45.71 17.63 -6.60
N ALA A 88 45.03 17.14 -7.64
CA ALA A 88 44.78 17.88 -8.86
C ALA A 88 43.92 19.13 -8.58
N ALA A 89 44.44 20.29 -9.02
CA ALA A 89 43.64 21.50 -9.01
C ALA A 89 42.50 21.37 -10.02
N LYS A 90 41.29 21.19 -9.51
CA LYS A 90 40.08 21.08 -10.34
C LYS A 90 39.64 22.45 -10.81
N LYS A 91 39.25 22.57 -12.07
CA LYS A 91 38.61 23.79 -12.62
C LYS A 91 37.24 24.08 -12.00
N VAL A 92 36.58 23.05 -11.49
CA VAL A 92 35.31 23.12 -10.79
C VAL A 92 35.60 22.68 -9.36
N ASP A 93 35.11 23.46 -8.39
CA ASP A 93 35.25 23.16 -6.97
C ASP A 93 34.30 22.02 -6.58
N TRP A 94 34.71 20.80 -6.88
CA TRP A 94 33.99 19.56 -6.60
C TRP A 94 34.81 18.70 -5.64
N ASN A 95 34.34 18.68 -4.39
CA ASN A 95 35.03 18.01 -3.30
C ASN A 95 34.55 16.57 -3.09
N PHE A 96 35.31 15.79 -2.32
CA PHE A 96 34.87 14.43 -1.92
C PHE A 96 33.54 14.45 -1.14
N SER A 97 33.33 15.50 -0.34
CA SER A 97 32.08 15.71 0.41
C SER A 97 30.86 15.85 -0.51
N ASP A 98 31.04 16.57 -1.63
CA ASP A 98 29.98 16.75 -2.62
C ASP A 98 29.63 15.43 -3.32
N MET A 99 30.66 14.63 -3.63
CA MET A 99 30.46 13.28 -4.18
C MET A 99 29.76 12.37 -3.19
N GLU A 100 30.07 12.47 -1.90
CA GLU A 100 29.42 11.70 -0.85
C GLU A 100 27.95 12.08 -0.71
N GLU A 101 27.63 13.38 -0.70
CA GLU A 101 26.26 13.86 -0.61
C GLU A 101 25.41 13.42 -1.80
N ASP A 102 25.93 13.58 -3.01
CA ASP A 102 25.26 13.15 -4.24
C ASP A 102 25.00 11.65 -4.27
N SER A 103 26.03 10.87 -3.88
CA SER A 103 25.91 9.41 -3.81
C SER A 103 24.90 8.95 -2.75
N ILE A 104 24.80 9.63 -1.62
CA ILE A 104 23.78 9.35 -0.59
C ILE A 104 22.38 9.67 -1.14
N TYR A 105 22.27 10.76 -1.89
CA TYR A 105 21.01 11.12 -2.54
C TYR A 105 20.56 10.05 -3.54
N ASP A 106 21.43 9.64 -4.43
CA ASP A 106 21.18 8.57 -5.40
C ASP A 106 20.77 7.24 -4.73
N MET A 107 21.46 6.89 -3.65
CA MET A 107 21.11 5.68 -2.91
C MET A 107 19.74 5.77 -2.27
N ARG A 108 19.37 6.92 -1.70
CA ARG A 108 18.03 7.13 -1.13
C ARG A 108 16.96 7.02 -2.19
N LEU A 109 17.22 7.59 -3.36
CA LEU A 109 16.32 7.51 -4.52
C LEU A 109 16.14 6.04 -4.98
N ALA A 110 17.25 5.29 -5.11
CA ALA A 110 17.20 3.87 -5.44
C ALA A 110 16.46 3.03 -4.37
N MET A 111 16.63 3.37 -3.09
CA MET A 111 15.88 2.72 -2.00
C MET A 111 14.38 3.01 -2.09
N GLU A 112 13.97 4.24 -2.41
CA GLU A 112 12.56 4.60 -2.61
C GLU A 112 11.93 3.77 -3.73
N GLY A 113 12.59 3.69 -4.89
CA GLY A 113 12.13 2.85 -5.99
C GLY A 113 12.00 1.38 -5.61
N THR A 114 12.95 0.87 -4.83
CA THR A 114 12.90 -0.53 -4.35
C THR A 114 11.75 -0.74 -3.36
N TYR A 115 11.50 0.19 -2.45
CA TYR A 115 10.40 0.07 -1.49
C TYR A 115 9.03 0.18 -2.16
N LEU A 116 8.91 0.92 -3.24
CA LEU A 116 7.66 1.02 -3.99
C LEU A 116 7.44 -0.21 -4.89
N PHE A 117 8.41 -0.58 -5.71
CA PHE A 117 8.22 -1.51 -6.83
C PHE A 117 9.12 -2.76 -6.80
N GLY A 118 9.99 -2.90 -5.80
CA GLY A 118 10.90 -4.05 -5.71
C GLY A 118 10.16 -5.38 -5.74
N ASP A 119 10.78 -6.41 -6.30
CA ASP A 119 10.27 -7.77 -6.30
C ASP A 119 11.03 -8.64 -5.30
N MET A 120 10.33 -9.55 -4.65
CA MET A 120 10.92 -10.43 -3.64
C MET A 120 11.66 -11.58 -4.29
N ALA A 121 12.99 -11.61 -4.16
CA ALA A 121 13.82 -12.66 -4.71
C ALA A 121 15.03 -12.96 -3.83
N CYS A 122 15.57 -14.17 -4.00
CA CYS A 122 16.87 -14.56 -3.45
C CYS A 122 17.71 -15.14 -4.58
N ILE A 123 18.77 -14.42 -4.96
CA ILE A 123 19.65 -14.81 -6.06
C ILE A 123 21.02 -15.18 -5.49
N LYS A 124 21.49 -16.38 -5.81
CA LYS A 124 22.85 -16.82 -5.49
C LYS A 124 23.75 -16.61 -6.70
N HIS A 125 24.71 -15.71 -6.58
CA HIS A 125 25.71 -15.49 -7.60
C HIS A 125 26.87 -16.48 -7.45
N THR A 126 27.13 -17.24 -8.50
CA THR A 126 28.27 -18.18 -8.54
C THR A 126 29.62 -17.47 -8.69
N THR A 127 29.64 -16.23 -9.17
CA THR A 127 30.84 -15.47 -9.49
C THR A 127 31.34 -14.51 -8.40
N LYS A 128 30.49 -14.14 -7.43
CA LYS A 128 30.87 -13.25 -6.32
C LYS A 128 30.71 -13.99 -4.99
N ASN A 129 31.79 -14.63 -4.54
CA ASN A 129 31.91 -15.27 -3.23
C ASN A 129 30.72 -16.15 -2.80
N ASN A 130 29.94 -16.62 -3.76
CA ASN A 130 28.75 -17.46 -3.53
C ASN A 130 27.75 -16.86 -2.51
N SER A 131 27.76 -15.53 -2.30
CA SER A 131 26.86 -14.84 -1.38
C SER A 131 25.47 -14.67 -1.99
N ALA A 132 24.44 -14.98 -1.21
CA ALA A 132 23.06 -14.76 -1.63
C ALA A 132 22.72 -13.26 -1.58
N GLN A 133 22.09 -12.76 -2.64
CA GLN A 133 21.53 -11.42 -2.68
C GLN A 133 20.01 -11.53 -2.43
N TRP A 134 19.55 -10.79 -1.43
CA TRP A 134 18.17 -10.79 -1.01
C TRP A 134 17.52 -9.48 -1.44
N PHE A 135 16.36 -9.59 -2.09
CA PHE A 135 15.56 -8.46 -2.56
C PHE A 135 14.27 -8.38 -1.78
N THR A 136 13.91 -7.17 -1.36
CA THR A 136 12.70 -6.92 -0.60
C THR A 136 11.50 -6.73 -1.53
N LYS A 137 10.32 -7.17 -1.11
CA LYS A 137 9.07 -6.96 -1.84
C LYS A 137 8.59 -5.54 -1.65
N GLY A 138 8.33 -4.86 -2.74
CA GLY A 138 7.79 -3.50 -2.75
C GLY A 138 6.33 -3.44 -2.29
N ILE A 139 5.93 -2.27 -1.84
CA ILE A 139 4.57 -2.02 -1.31
C ILE A 139 3.51 -2.22 -2.41
N TRP A 140 3.84 -1.91 -3.65
CA TRP A 140 2.96 -2.12 -4.80
C TRP A 140 2.41 -3.55 -4.87
N TRP A 141 3.29 -4.52 -4.70
CA TRP A 141 2.93 -5.95 -4.74
C TRP A 141 2.25 -6.48 -3.48
N MET A 142 2.13 -5.64 -2.45
CA MET A 142 1.41 -5.94 -1.23
C MET A 142 -0.02 -5.40 -1.25
N ALA A 143 -0.40 -4.63 -2.27
CA ALA A 143 -1.74 -4.12 -2.44
C ALA A 143 -2.74 -5.29 -2.48
N GLY A 144 -3.75 -5.24 -1.63
CA GLY A 144 -4.74 -6.31 -1.49
C GLY A 144 -5.98 -6.12 -2.36
N LYS A 145 -6.16 -4.95 -2.96
CA LYS A 145 -7.32 -4.60 -3.78
C LYS A 145 -6.90 -3.71 -4.93
N ASP A 146 -7.25 -4.12 -6.14
CA ASP A 146 -7.10 -3.31 -7.34
C ASP A 146 -8.44 -2.66 -7.68
N ILE A 147 -8.41 -1.35 -7.94
CA ILE A 147 -9.58 -0.55 -8.30
C ILE A 147 -9.26 0.13 -9.62
N GLU A 148 -9.97 -0.24 -10.66
CA GLU A 148 -9.89 0.45 -11.96
C GLU A 148 -10.89 1.60 -11.98
N VAL A 149 -10.41 2.79 -12.32
CA VAL A 149 -11.20 4.01 -12.27
C VAL A 149 -10.85 4.96 -13.40
N GLY A 150 -11.87 5.67 -13.84
CA GLY A 150 -11.74 6.66 -14.88
C GLY A 150 -11.60 6.04 -16.26
N HIS A 151 -11.57 6.92 -17.23
CA HIS A 151 -11.40 6.56 -18.62
C HIS A 151 -10.43 7.54 -19.29
N LYS A 152 -9.88 7.16 -20.44
CA LYS A 152 -9.12 8.09 -21.27
C LYS A 152 -10.07 9.13 -21.87
N ALA A 153 -9.61 10.38 -21.91
CA ALA A 153 -10.40 11.50 -22.42
C ALA A 153 -10.99 11.20 -23.80
N THR A 154 -12.30 11.23 -23.87
CA THR A 154 -13.08 11.08 -25.14
C THR A 154 -13.07 12.39 -25.92
N ALA A 155 -13.61 12.37 -27.15
CA ALA A 155 -13.76 13.58 -27.97
C ALA A 155 -14.66 14.64 -27.30
N GLU A 156 -15.63 14.20 -26.47
CA GLU A 156 -16.51 15.09 -25.70
C GLU A 156 -15.76 15.73 -24.50
N ASP A 157 -14.85 14.97 -23.87
CA ASP A 157 -14.03 15.47 -22.77
C ASP A 157 -12.99 16.47 -23.28
N GLN A 158 -12.47 16.27 -24.50
CA GLN A 158 -11.56 17.22 -25.13
C GLN A 158 -12.24 18.57 -25.38
N GLN A 159 -13.53 18.60 -25.71
CA GLN A 159 -14.32 19.85 -25.83
C GLN A 159 -14.46 20.56 -24.47
N LYS A 160 -14.38 19.81 -23.35
CA LYS A 160 -14.39 20.38 -21.98
C LYS A 160 -12.99 20.80 -21.48
N GLY A 161 -11.97 20.67 -22.34
CA GLY A 161 -10.60 21.13 -22.06
C GLY A 161 -9.64 20.06 -21.54
N PHE A 162 -10.00 18.77 -21.64
CA PHE A 162 -9.08 17.67 -21.37
C PHE A 162 -8.22 17.37 -22.59
N LYS A 163 -6.97 16.92 -22.37
CA LYS A 163 -6.10 16.46 -23.46
C LYS A 163 -6.39 15.00 -23.77
N GLN A 164 -6.02 14.54 -24.96
CA GLN A 164 -6.29 13.18 -25.45
C GLN A 164 -5.77 12.06 -24.53
N ASP A 165 -4.65 12.30 -23.84
CA ASP A 165 -4.02 11.32 -22.95
C ASP A 165 -4.35 11.54 -21.46
N ASP A 166 -5.24 12.49 -21.15
CA ASP A 166 -5.65 12.74 -19.78
C ASP A 166 -6.56 11.61 -19.27
N VAL A 167 -6.40 11.29 -17.98
CA VAL A 167 -7.34 10.46 -17.25
C VAL A 167 -8.48 11.33 -16.77
N VAL A 168 -9.70 10.97 -17.09
CA VAL A 168 -10.92 11.65 -16.66
C VAL A 168 -11.62 10.79 -15.63
N ILE A 169 -11.89 11.37 -14.47
CA ILE A 169 -12.64 10.73 -13.37
C ILE A 169 -13.93 11.54 -13.19
N TRP A 170 -15.07 10.87 -13.22
CA TRP A 170 -16.36 11.52 -13.01
C TRP A 170 -16.66 11.65 -11.53
N ASP A 171 -17.43 12.68 -11.17
CA ASP A 171 -17.82 12.93 -9.76
C ASP A 171 -18.47 11.71 -9.08
N ASN A 172 -19.27 10.96 -9.82
CA ASN A 172 -19.92 9.76 -9.29
C ASN A 172 -18.94 8.61 -9.05
N GLU A 173 -18.00 8.38 -9.99
CA GLU A 173 -16.94 7.38 -9.84
C GLU A 173 -16.05 7.71 -8.64
N LEU A 174 -15.81 8.99 -8.40
CA LEU A 174 -15.02 9.44 -7.26
C LEU A 174 -15.66 9.07 -5.92
N VAL A 175 -17.00 9.16 -5.82
CA VAL A 175 -17.75 8.72 -4.63
C VAL A 175 -17.64 7.20 -4.47
N ASP A 176 -17.75 6.45 -5.56
CA ASP A 176 -17.62 4.99 -5.52
C ASP A 176 -16.20 4.55 -5.14
N ILE A 177 -15.17 5.21 -5.67
CA ILE A 177 -13.76 4.97 -5.27
C ILE A 177 -13.58 5.17 -3.78
N THR A 178 -14.04 6.31 -3.25
CA THR A 178 -13.89 6.61 -1.83
C THR A 178 -14.67 5.64 -0.95
N LYS A 179 -15.86 5.23 -1.35
CA LYS A 179 -16.58 4.15 -0.70
C LYS A 179 -15.74 2.87 -0.70
N ASP A 180 -15.17 2.48 -1.81
CA ASP A 180 -14.36 1.27 -1.95
C ASP A 180 -13.06 1.30 -1.15
N ILE A 181 -12.49 2.48 -0.94
CA ILE A 181 -11.29 2.71 -0.11
C ILE A 181 -11.62 2.68 1.38
N PHE A 182 -12.78 3.23 1.80
CA PHE A 182 -13.08 3.47 3.21
C PHE A 182 -14.14 2.55 3.80
N VAL A 183 -14.87 1.78 2.98
CA VAL A 183 -15.94 0.90 3.45
C VAL A 183 -15.59 -0.56 3.21
N GLY A 184 -15.61 -1.37 4.28
CA GLY A 184 -15.35 -2.81 4.23
C GLY A 184 -14.74 -3.34 5.52
N THR A 185 -14.42 -4.63 5.55
CA THR A 185 -13.77 -5.28 6.69
C THR A 185 -12.25 -5.11 6.61
N GLY A 186 -11.61 -4.67 7.68
CA GLY A 186 -10.15 -4.54 7.75
C GLY A 186 -9.58 -3.28 7.11
N ILE A 187 -10.40 -2.26 6.89
CA ILE A 187 -10.01 -1.03 6.18
C ILE A 187 -9.07 -0.12 7.00
N GLY A 188 -9.03 -0.27 8.34
CA GLY A 188 -8.14 0.53 9.19
C GLY A 188 -8.62 1.97 9.37
N ASN A 189 -7.69 2.93 9.33
CA ASN A 189 -7.95 4.33 9.65
C ASN A 189 -8.70 5.05 8.53
N LYS A 190 -9.51 6.05 8.91
CA LYS A 190 -10.22 6.93 7.97
C LYS A 190 -9.33 7.99 7.31
N ARG A 191 -8.06 8.00 7.60
CA ARG A 191 -7.05 8.87 7.00
C ARG A 191 -6.05 8.03 6.23
N LYS A 192 -5.96 8.23 4.91
CA LYS A 192 -5.11 7.43 4.04
C LYS A 192 -4.16 8.30 3.23
N VAL A 193 -3.00 7.75 2.93
CA VAL A 193 -2.00 8.38 2.06
C VAL A 193 -2.13 7.81 0.66
N VAL A 194 -2.16 8.70 -0.33
CA VAL A 194 -2.21 8.35 -1.75
C VAL A 194 -0.91 8.81 -2.40
N ILE A 195 -0.11 7.86 -2.86
CA ILE A 195 1.07 8.11 -3.68
C ILE A 195 0.66 7.92 -5.12
N ALA A 196 0.76 8.95 -5.95
CA ALA A 196 0.17 8.95 -7.27
C ALA A 196 1.11 9.48 -8.34
N GLY A 197 0.95 8.97 -9.57
CA GLY A 197 1.59 9.51 -10.75
C GLY A 197 0.97 10.83 -11.21
N SER A 198 1.63 11.51 -12.13
CA SER A 198 1.29 12.87 -12.54
C SER A 198 -0.11 12.99 -13.18
N LYS A 199 -0.54 11.98 -13.95
CA LYS A 199 -1.87 11.98 -14.59
C LYS A 199 -3.00 11.88 -13.57
N VAL A 200 -2.83 11.05 -12.53
CA VAL A 200 -3.82 10.92 -11.44
C VAL A 200 -3.93 12.23 -10.65
N VAL A 201 -2.79 12.81 -10.25
CA VAL A 201 -2.77 14.10 -9.54
C VAL A 201 -3.44 15.19 -10.39
N THR A 202 -3.21 15.20 -11.71
CA THR A 202 -3.84 16.13 -12.63
C THR A 202 -5.34 15.90 -12.72
N ALA A 203 -5.79 14.63 -12.82
CA ALA A 203 -7.21 14.28 -12.86
C ALA A 203 -7.94 14.80 -11.61
N PHE A 204 -7.40 14.50 -10.42
CA PHE A 204 -7.96 15.01 -9.17
C PHE A 204 -7.96 16.53 -9.08
N SER A 205 -6.93 17.19 -9.58
CA SER A 205 -6.84 18.68 -9.57
C SER A 205 -7.85 19.35 -10.51
N LYS A 206 -8.33 18.64 -11.55
CA LYS A 206 -9.35 19.12 -12.50
C LYS A 206 -10.79 18.91 -11.99
N ILE A 207 -10.99 18.08 -10.98
CA ILE A 207 -12.31 17.81 -10.39
C ILE A 207 -12.81 19.09 -9.70
N ARG A 208 -14.03 19.50 -10.06
CA ARG A 208 -14.74 20.63 -9.45
C ARG A 208 -16.05 20.13 -8.85
N SER A 209 -15.96 19.33 -7.79
CA SER A 209 -17.13 18.80 -7.11
C SER A 209 -17.31 19.44 -5.75
N GLU A 210 -18.55 19.77 -5.39
CA GLU A 210 -18.90 20.24 -4.04
C GLU A 210 -18.75 19.13 -2.99
N LYS A 211 -18.79 17.87 -3.42
CA LYS A 211 -18.63 16.69 -2.56
C LYS A 211 -17.19 16.41 -2.15
N PHE A 212 -16.25 16.99 -2.88
CA PHE A 212 -14.82 16.86 -2.65
C PHE A 212 -14.24 18.22 -2.31
N ARG A 213 -13.85 18.40 -1.07
CA ARG A 213 -13.26 19.65 -0.62
C ARG A 213 -11.76 19.50 -0.51
N LEU A 214 -11.05 20.31 -1.29
CA LEU A 214 -9.62 20.52 -1.08
C LEU A 214 -9.47 21.31 0.22
N LYS A 215 -8.87 20.70 1.22
CA LYS A 215 -8.41 21.37 2.42
C LYS A 215 -7.05 22.01 2.20
N ASP A 216 -6.63 22.80 3.18
CA ASP A 216 -5.29 23.35 3.22
C ASP A 216 -4.23 22.25 3.15
N THR A 217 -3.07 22.60 2.61
CA THR A 217 -1.95 21.68 2.53
C THR A 217 -1.54 21.22 3.93
N VAL A 218 -1.54 19.93 4.17
CA VAL A 218 -1.11 19.34 5.44
C VAL A 218 0.36 19.00 5.33
N GLU A 219 1.16 19.52 6.25
CA GLU A 219 2.58 19.20 6.33
C GLU A 219 2.80 18.09 7.35
N VAL A 220 3.32 16.95 6.87
CA VAL A 220 3.64 15.78 7.69
C VAL A 220 5.07 15.38 7.37
N PHE A 221 5.97 15.34 8.37
CA PHE A 221 7.39 15.01 8.19
C PHE A 221 8.10 15.87 7.13
N ASN A 222 7.82 17.16 7.07
CA ASN A 222 8.33 18.13 6.07
C ASN A 222 7.88 17.83 4.61
N LEU A 223 6.92 16.95 4.42
CA LEU A 223 6.28 16.69 3.12
C LEU A 223 4.93 17.39 3.07
N LYS A 224 4.67 18.08 1.97
CA LYS A 224 3.42 18.80 1.74
C LYS A 224 2.44 17.88 0.99
N PHE A 225 1.38 17.48 1.67
CA PHE A 225 0.30 16.71 1.11
C PHE A 225 -0.88 17.59 0.75
N LYS A 226 -1.51 17.35 -0.39
CA LYS A 226 -2.83 17.89 -0.68
C LYS A 226 -3.87 17.04 0.05
N SER A 227 -4.61 17.63 0.96
CA SER A 227 -5.67 16.93 1.70
C SER A 227 -7.01 17.08 0.98
N TRP A 228 -7.64 15.94 0.73
CA TRP A 228 -8.97 15.85 0.15
C TRP A 228 -9.92 15.25 1.17
N GLU A 229 -10.91 16.02 1.59
CA GLU A 229 -11.96 15.55 2.49
C GLU A 229 -13.11 14.96 1.70
N THR A 230 -13.53 13.77 2.09
CA THR A 230 -14.63 13.02 1.49
C THR A 230 -15.63 12.64 2.56
N ASP A 231 -16.85 12.27 2.18
CA ASP A 231 -17.88 11.82 3.13
C ASP A 231 -17.46 10.59 3.96
N PHE A 232 -16.52 9.81 3.47
CA PHE A 232 -16.07 8.58 4.10
C PHE A 232 -14.75 8.72 4.88
N GLY A 233 -13.92 9.71 4.56
CA GLY A 233 -12.62 9.92 5.18
C GLY A 233 -11.76 10.96 4.47
N GLU A 234 -10.49 11.04 4.86
CA GLU A 234 -9.50 12.01 4.35
C GLU A 234 -8.44 11.29 3.53
N LEU A 235 -8.15 11.81 2.33
CA LEU A 235 -7.09 11.35 1.44
C LEU A 235 -5.97 12.39 1.41
N LEU A 236 -4.77 11.98 1.79
CA LEU A 236 -3.55 12.78 1.71
C LEU A 236 -2.79 12.39 0.45
N MET A 237 -2.81 13.24 -0.57
CA MET A 237 -2.20 12.95 -1.86
C MET A 237 -0.83 13.59 -2.00
N ILE A 238 0.14 12.79 -2.47
CA ILE A 238 1.47 13.22 -2.87
C ILE A 238 1.82 12.66 -4.24
N HIS A 239 2.50 13.47 -5.06
CA HIS A 239 3.05 13.04 -6.33
C HIS A 239 4.38 12.32 -6.10
N SER A 240 4.59 11.20 -6.79
CA SER A 240 5.87 10.49 -6.84
C SER A 240 6.34 10.37 -8.30
N GLU A 241 7.53 10.88 -8.57
CA GLU A 241 8.16 10.80 -9.89
C GLU A 241 8.47 9.36 -10.31
N PHE A 242 8.60 8.44 -9.36
CA PHE A 242 8.84 7.04 -9.67
C PHE A 242 7.71 6.38 -10.45
N PHE A 243 6.47 6.76 -10.21
CA PHE A 243 5.35 6.28 -11.00
C PHE A 243 5.46 6.73 -12.46
N ASP A 244 5.89 7.96 -12.68
CA ASP A 244 6.09 8.48 -14.03
C ASP A 244 7.28 7.83 -14.73
N LEU A 245 8.39 7.59 -14.02
CA LEU A 245 9.58 6.91 -14.54
C LEU A 245 9.30 5.44 -14.93
N GLN A 246 8.42 4.76 -14.19
CA GLN A 246 8.00 3.39 -14.49
C GLN A 246 6.93 3.31 -15.60
N GLY A 247 6.50 4.44 -16.16
CA GLY A 247 5.43 4.48 -17.14
C GLY A 247 4.02 4.27 -16.56
N MET A 248 3.88 4.36 -15.24
CA MET A 248 2.64 4.16 -14.48
C MET A 248 2.06 5.50 -14.00
N SER A 249 2.15 6.54 -14.84
CA SER A 249 1.67 7.90 -14.53
C SER A 249 0.18 7.98 -14.23
N ASP A 250 -0.59 7.00 -14.68
CA ASP A 250 -2.03 6.83 -14.50
C ASP A 250 -2.41 5.95 -13.31
N CYS A 251 -1.41 5.52 -12.53
CA CYS A 251 -1.61 4.67 -11.37
C CYS A 251 -1.45 5.46 -10.07
N ALA A 252 -2.10 4.98 -9.02
CA ALA A 252 -1.96 5.47 -7.66
C ALA A 252 -1.98 4.31 -6.66
N LEU A 253 -1.27 4.48 -5.56
CA LEU A 253 -1.22 3.54 -4.46
C LEU A 253 -1.82 4.18 -3.22
N VAL A 254 -2.89 3.60 -2.70
CA VAL A 254 -3.55 4.06 -1.48
C VAL A 254 -3.07 3.22 -0.30
N LEU A 255 -2.51 3.89 0.70
CA LEU A 255 -1.88 3.27 1.85
C LEU A 255 -2.51 3.75 3.16
N ASP A 256 -2.56 2.85 4.12
CA ASP A 256 -2.81 3.21 5.51
C ASP A 256 -1.47 3.35 6.23
N PRO A 257 -1.08 4.58 6.64
CA PRO A 257 0.22 4.82 7.25
C PRO A 257 0.41 4.10 8.58
N GLU A 258 -0.67 3.73 9.27
CA GLU A 258 -0.63 3.03 10.56
C GLU A 258 -0.06 1.61 10.43
N PHE A 259 -0.32 0.95 9.29
CA PHE A 259 0.15 -0.41 9.03
C PHE A 259 1.47 -0.47 8.27
N LEU A 260 2.01 0.68 7.86
CA LEU A 260 3.27 0.75 7.15
C LEU A 260 4.44 0.86 8.11
N VAL A 261 5.20 -0.24 8.27
CA VAL A 261 6.33 -0.30 9.20
C VAL A 261 7.63 -0.61 8.47
N LYS A 262 8.60 0.29 8.58
CA LYS A 262 9.98 0.05 8.13
C LYS A 262 10.76 -0.65 9.23
N ARG A 263 11.24 -1.85 8.96
CA ARG A 263 12.12 -2.59 9.88
C ARG A 263 13.58 -2.47 9.42
N VAL A 264 14.44 -1.95 10.30
CA VAL A 264 15.86 -1.77 10.04
C VAL A 264 16.65 -2.73 10.93
N HIS A 265 17.42 -3.65 10.32
CA HIS A 265 18.30 -4.56 11.05
C HIS A 265 19.65 -3.94 11.36
N LEU A 266 20.25 -3.29 10.34
CA LEU A 266 21.52 -2.58 10.48
C LEU A 266 21.29 -1.11 10.14
N PRO A 267 21.66 -0.19 11.05
CA PRO A 267 21.60 1.24 10.76
C PRO A 267 22.63 1.61 9.68
N TRP A 268 22.55 2.82 9.19
CA TRP A 268 23.59 3.38 8.33
C TRP A 268 24.93 3.37 9.02
N VAL A 269 25.93 2.78 8.36
CA VAL A 269 27.31 2.74 8.83
C VAL A 269 28.18 3.30 7.71
N ARG A 270 29.03 4.27 8.06
CA ARG A 270 30.07 4.80 7.18
C ARG A 270 31.38 4.16 7.58
N ASN A 271 32.00 3.41 6.66
CA ASN A 271 33.32 2.82 6.85
C ASN A 271 34.29 3.47 5.88
N VAL A 272 35.40 3.97 6.39
CA VAL A 272 36.49 4.43 5.58
C VAL A 272 37.50 3.28 5.44
N LEU A 273 37.70 2.79 4.22
CA LEU A 273 38.66 1.73 3.93
C LEU A 273 39.94 2.37 3.41
N ASP A 274 40.98 2.37 4.25
CA ASP A 274 42.32 2.76 3.83
C ASP A 274 43.09 1.54 3.29
N LEU A 275 43.28 1.50 1.98
CA LEU A 275 44.13 0.50 1.36
C LEU A 275 45.58 0.96 1.41
N LYS A 276 46.37 0.37 2.30
CA LYS A 276 47.80 0.60 2.44
C LYS A 276 48.60 -0.11 1.32
N ALA A 277 48.44 0.24 0.08
CA ALA A 277 49.32 -0.23 -1.00
C ALA A 277 49.51 0.90 -1.99
N ALA A 278 50.72 1.31 -2.24
CA ALA A 278 51.24 2.19 -3.31
C ALA A 278 50.39 3.36 -3.81
N GLY A 279 49.27 3.63 -3.19
CA GLY A 279 48.33 4.71 -3.41
C GLY A 279 47.27 4.66 -2.32
N ILE A 280 47.02 5.78 -1.66
CA ILE A 280 45.94 5.91 -0.66
C ILE A 280 44.60 5.91 -1.41
N ARG A 281 43.79 4.88 -1.21
CA ARG A 281 42.40 4.88 -1.63
C ARG A 281 41.54 5.07 -0.42
N ASN A 282 40.73 6.09 -0.42
CA ASN A 282 39.64 6.22 0.52
C ASN A 282 38.39 5.70 -0.16
N THR A 283 37.79 4.68 0.37
CA THR A 283 36.54 4.10 -0.11
C THR A 283 35.41 4.40 0.86
#